data_a2cdacdaffbcfd228afe4d1ec9032beb
#
_entry.id   a2cdacdaffbcfd228afe4d1ec9032beb
#
_cell.length_a   1.000
_cell.length_b   1.000
_cell.length_c   1.000
_cell.angle_alpha   90.00
_cell.angle_beta   90.00
_cell.angle_gamma   90.00
#
_symmetry.space_group_name_H-M   'P 1'
#
loop_
_entity.id
_entity.type
_entity.pdbx_description
1 polymer ?
#
loop_
_entity_poly.entity_id
_entity_poly.type
_entity_poly.pdbx_seq_one_letter_code
_entity_poly.pdbx_strand_id
1 'polypeptide(L)'
;SRGLGDVYKRQLLFFGYMADGFFSDKIRFTAVSKEGKITKSELIKAPFPSMVHDFYATENYIIIPVFPLTGDFERVINGGPAFAWEPEKGTHICILPRHGTAADAVWIESDPSFVFHYMNAYEENGSIVSDCMEFELPPLFPYADGTMPKQSGVEAIHTRWEIDINKRKLSKTSLDTITGEFPRFDERFALQKYSNGYYAGNIGKHPKGMSLNSIIHYDYKTAERTSYTTDEGGAVGEPVFAPKSKNSPDGEGWFCLL
;
A
#
# COMPACT_ATOMS: atom_id res chain seq x y z
N SER A 1 -8.33 0.87 8.64
CA SER A 1 -8.24 -0.45 7.95
C SER A 1 -8.95 -0.37 6.61
N ARG A 2 -8.27 -0.74 5.55
CA ARG A 2 -8.83 -0.81 4.20
C ARG A 2 -9.47 -2.18 3.97
N GLY A 3 -10.62 -2.22 3.30
CA GLY A 3 -11.23 -3.45 2.81
C GLY A 3 -10.93 -3.62 1.32
N LEU A 4 -10.53 -4.82 0.90
CA LEU A 4 -10.36 -5.17 -0.51
C LEU A 4 -11.50 -6.07 -0.99
N GLY A 5 -12.08 -5.71 -2.14
CA GLY A 5 -12.99 -6.58 -2.86
C GLY A 5 -12.22 -7.63 -3.67
N ASP A 6 -12.48 -8.89 -3.40
CA ASP A 6 -11.84 -10.00 -4.10
C ASP A 6 -12.67 -10.43 -5.32
N VAL A 7 -12.15 -10.18 -6.52
CA VAL A 7 -12.83 -10.50 -7.79
C VAL A 7 -12.91 -12.00 -8.05
N TYR A 8 -11.98 -12.82 -7.50
CA TYR A 8 -11.96 -14.28 -7.71
C TYR A 8 -13.02 -15.02 -6.88
N LYS A 9 -13.09 -14.70 -5.57
CA LYS A 9 -13.93 -15.43 -4.60
C LYS A 9 -15.13 -14.62 -4.14
N ARG A 10 -15.28 -13.38 -4.61
CA ARG A 10 -16.34 -12.44 -4.18
C ARG A 10 -16.40 -12.30 -2.66
N GLN A 11 -15.23 -12.12 -2.05
CA GLN A 11 -15.06 -11.94 -0.62
C GLN A 11 -14.71 -10.48 -0.31
N LEU A 12 -15.06 -10.02 0.87
CA LEU A 12 -14.46 -8.84 1.47
C LEU A 12 -13.28 -9.30 2.32
N LEU A 13 -12.10 -8.77 2.03
CA LEU A 13 -10.86 -9.02 2.76
C LEU A 13 -10.53 -7.78 3.58
N PHE A 14 -10.23 -7.93 4.85
CA PHE A 14 -9.80 -6.82 5.70
C PHE A 14 -8.91 -7.30 6.84
N PHE A 15 -8.20 -6.35 7.45
CA PHE A 15 -7.36 -6.61 8.61
C PHE A 15 -7.57 -5.57 9.70
N GLY A 16 -7.13 -5.92 10.92
CA GLY A 16 -6.97 -4.99 12.03
C GLY A 16 -5.63 -5.25 12.69
N TYR A 17 -4.83 -4.21 12.88
CA TYR A 17 -3.62 -4.28 13.69
C TYR A 17 -3.92 -3.96 15.16
N MET A 18 -2.96 -4.24 16.06
CA MET A 18 -3.18 -4.17 17.53
C MET A 18 -4.40 -5.00 17.97
N ALA A 19 -4.55 -6.19 17.40
CA ALA A 19 -5.77 -7.00 17.52
C ALA A 19 -5.92 -7.69 18.89
N ASP A 20 -4.98 -7.53 19.80
CA ASP A 20 -4.96 -8.08 21.15
C ASP A 20 -4.65 -7.00 22.21
N GLY A 21 -5.13 -5.78 21.96
CA GLY A 21 -4.93 -4.62 22.83
C GLY A 21 -3.97 -3.57 22.28
N PHE A 22 -3.89 -2.42 22.97
CA PHE A 22 -3.05 -1.29 22.55
C PHE A 22 -1.59 -1.71 22.45
N PHE A 23 -0.97 -1.33 21.32
CA PHE A 23 0.43 -1.65 20.99
C PHE A 23 0.75 -3.15 21.00
N SER A 24 -0.25 -4.00 20.77
CA SER A 24 -0.04 -5.42 20.54
C SER A 24 0.61 -5.65 19.18
N ASP A 25 1.47 -6.65 19.11
CA ASP A 25 2.11 -7.14 17.89
C ASP A 25 1.19 -8.06 17.05
N LYS A 26 -0.11 -8.10 17.37
CA LYS A 26 -1.07 -8.98 16.71
C LYS A 26 -1.81 -8.25 15.59
N ILE A 27 -1.87 -8.92 14.45
CA ILE A 27 -2.66 -8.51 13.29
C ILE A 27 -3.71 -9.57 13.03
N ARG A 28 -4.98 -9.15 12.97
CA ARG A 28 -6.07 -10.06 12.60
C ARG A 28 -6.44 -9.84 11.14
N PHE A 29 -6.28 -10.87 10.34
CA PHE A 29 -6.81 -10.91 8.98
C PHE A 29 -8.16 -11.61 8.97
N THR A 30 -9.12 -11.09 8.21
CA THR A 30 -10.48 -11.66 8.11
C THR A 30 -10.95 -11.64 6.65
N ALA A 31 -11.57 -12.74 6.23
CA ALA A 31 -12.28 -12.84 4.96
C ALA A 31 -13.77 -13.11 5.23
N VAL A 32 -14.62 -12.37 4.53
CA VAL A 32 -16.08 -12.47 4.61
C VAL A 32 -16.65 -12.81 3.25
N SER A 33 -17.52 -13.82 3.18
CA SER A 33 -18.18 -14.20 1.92
C SER A 33 -19.20 -13.16 1.48
N LYS A 34 -19.69 -13.28 0.23
CA LYS A 34 -20.76 -12.43 -0.31
C LYS A 34 -22.09 -12.52 0.47
N GLU A 35 -22.27 -13.60 1.25
CA GLU A 35 -23.43 -13.79 2.14
C GLU A 35 -23.21 -13.15 3.54
N GLY A 36 -22.09 -12.44 3.76
CA GLY A 36 -21.77 -11.81 5.04
C GLY A 36 -21.23 -12.77 6.11
N LYS A 37 -20.79 -13.98 5.74
CA LYS A 37 -20.25 -14.96 6.68
C LYS A 37 -18.72 -14.88 6.72
N ILE A 38 -18.15 -14.88 7.93
CA ILE A 38 -16.70 -15.03 8.11
C ILE A 38 -16.29 -16.42 7.63
N THR A 39 -15.44 -16.45 6.59
CA THR A 39 -14.90 -17.68 6.01
C THR A 39 -13.48 -17.98 6.49
N LYS A 40 -12.77 -16.95 6.98
CA LYS A 40 -11.43 -17.05 7.54
C LYS A 40 -11.18 -15.95 8.55
N SER A 41 -10.49 -16.27 9.64
CA SER A 41 -10.01 -15.29 10.62
C SER A 41 -8.72 -15.81 11.23
N GLU A 42 -7.60 -15.14 10.90
CA GLU A 42 -6.27 -15.53 11.34
C GLU A 42 -5.68 -14.44 12.25
N LEU A 43 -5.03 -14.87 13.33
CA LEU A 43 -4.27 -13.98 14.20
C LEU A 43 -2.78 -14.17 13.94
N ILE A 44 -2.16 -13.18 13.32
CA ILE A 44 -0.77 -13.21 12.89
C ILE A 44 0.04 -12.43 13.92
N LYS A 45 1.17 -13.00 14.36
CA LYS A 45 2.14 -12.30 15.18
C LYS A 45 3.15 -11.58 14.30
N ALA A 46 3.17 -10.23 14.37
CA ALA A 46 4.17 -9.40 13.72
C ALA A 46 5.49 -9.40 14.51
N PRO A 47 6.63 -9.02 13.90
CA PRO A 47 7.91 -8.91 14.59
C PRO A 47 7.92 -7.89 15.73
N PHE A 48 7.12 -6.83 15.59
CA PHE A 48 6.94 -5.75 16.57
C PHE A 48 5.57 -5.09 16.39
N PRO A 49 5.07 -4.36 17.41
CA PRO A 49 3.89 -3.51 17.26
C PRO A 49 4.15 -2.43 16.22
N SER A 50 3.31 -2.34 15.20
CA SER A 50 3.46 -1.36 14.11
C SER A 50 2.11 -0.77 13.73
N MET A 51 2.13 0.45 13.21
CA MET A 51 1.00 1.03 12.50
C MET A 51 0.96 0.47 11.09
N VAL A 52 0.08 -0.49 10.86
CA VAL A 52 -0.16 -1.09 9.54
C VAL A 52 -1.30 -0.33 8.87
N HIS A 53 -1.00 0.41 7.81
CA HIS A 53 -2.00 1.26 7.15
C HIS A 53 -2.76 0.53 6.06
N ASP A 54 -2.06 -0.23 5.22
CA ASP A 54 -2.65 -0.92 4.07
C ASP A 54 -2.09 -2.34 3.92
N PHE A 55 -2.75 -3.14 3.12
CA PHE A 55 -2.34 -4.48 2.71
C PHE A 55 -2.77 -4.72 1.27
N TYR A 56 -2.26 -5.77 0.67
CA TYR A 56 -2.70 -6.18 -0.66
C TYR A 56 -2.86 -7.69 -0.76
N ALA A 57 -3.52 -8.13 -1.81
CA ALA A 57 -3.80 -9.53 -2.03
C ALA A 57 -3.58 -9.91 -3.50
N THR A 58 -3.37 -11.19 -3.72
CA THR A 58 -3.34 -11.83 -5.03
C THR A 58 -4.34 -12.98 -5.06
N GLU A 59 -4.37 -13.75 -6.12
CA GLU A 59 -5.23 -14.93 -6.20
C GLU A 59 -4.98 -15.93 -5.05
N ASN A 60 -3.69 -16.14 -4.69
CA ASN A 60 -3.29 -17.17 -3.72
C ASN A 60 -2.74 -16.64 -2.40
N TYR A 61 -2.44 -15.34 -2.27
CA TYR A 61 -1.77 -14.78 -1.10
C TYR A 61 -2.44 -13.52 -0.57
N ILE A 62 -2.30 -13.31 0.73
CA ILE A 62 -2.52 -12.05 1.43
C ILE A 62 -1.16 -11.52 1.85
N ILE A 63 -0.88 -10.27 1.54
CA ILE A 63 0.41 -9.66 1.84
C ILE A 63 0.20 -8.48 2.77
N ILE A 64 0.83 -8.54 3.94
CA ILE A 64 0.72 -7.51 4.97
C ILE A 64 2.12 -6.98 5.28
N PRO A 65 2.51 -5.83 4.73
CA PRO A 65 3.76 -5.18 5.07
C PRO A 65 3.69 -4.56 6.47
N VAL A 66 4.74 -4.79 7.25
CA VAL A 66 4.96 -4.25 8.59
C VAL A 66 6.17 -3.35 8.53
N PHE A 67 5.92 -2.06 8.51
CA PHE A 67 6.95 -1.03 8.45
C PHE A 67 7.48 -0.70 9.84
N PRO A 68 8.72 -0.17 9.96
CA PRO A 68 9.30 0.21 11.24
C PRO A 68 8.71 1.51 11.81
N LEU A 69 7.40 1.68 11.68
CA LEU A 69 6.61 2.71 12.33
C LEU A 69 5.97 2.11 13.60
N THR A 70 6.74 2.06 14.65
CA THR A 70 6.46 1.25 15.83
C THR A 70 5.52 1.94 16.81
N GLY A 71 4.61 1.16 17.39
CA GLY A 71 3.82 1.56 18.54
C GLY A 71 4.46 1.10 19.85
N ASP A 72 4.52 1.96 20.85
CA ASP A 72 5.15 1.66 22.14
C ASP A 72 4.41 2.35 23.29
N PHE A 73 3.91 1.54 24.24
CA PHE A 73 3.14 2.03 25.37
C PHE A 73 4.03 2.73 26.42
N GLU A 74 5.23 2.23 26.67
CA GLU A 74 6.17 2.85 27.63
C GLU A 74 6.66 4.21 27.12
N ARG A 75 6.89 4.32 25.81
CA ARG A 75 7.22 5.59 25.17
C ARG A 75 6.11 6.63 25.40
N VAL A 76 4.85 6.24 25.26
CA VAL A 76 3.70 7.15 25.51
C VAL A 76 3.63 7.59 26.97
N ILE A 77 3.79 6.68 27.93
CA ILE A 77 3.80 7.01 29.38
C ILE A 77 4.90 8.01 29.70
N ASN A 78 6.04 7.90 29.04
CA ASN A 78 7.19 8.80 29.24
C ASN A 78 7.06 10.10 28.40
N GLY A 79 5.91 10.39 27.80
CA GLY A 79 5.62 11.62 27.06
C GLY A 79 6.13 11.65 25.62
N GLY A 80 6.58 10.52 25.09
CA GLY A 80 7.02 10.36 23.71
C GLY A 80 5.87 10.06 22.74
N PRO A 81 6.14 9.99 21.42
CA PRO A 81 5.13 9.73 20.40
C PRO A 81 4.58 8.31 20.47
N ALA A 82 3.26 8.18 20.26
CA ALA A 82 2.58 6.87 20.24
C ALA A 82 3.08 5.96 19.11
N PHE A 83 3.34 6.55 17.94
CA PHE A 83 4.00 5.91 16.81
C PHE A 83 5.27 6.67 16.47
N ALA A 84 6.34 5.94 16.21
CA ALA A 84 7.64 6.51 15.88
C ALA A 84 8.35 5.70 14.80
N TRP A 85 9.10 6.40 13.98
CA TRP A 85 9.95 5.80 12.97
C TRP A 85 11.25 5.28 13.59
N GLU A 86 11.46 3.97 13.53
CA GLU A 86 12.64 3.26 14.03
C GLU A 86 13.25 2.42 12.91
N PRO A 87 13.95 3.05 11.93
CA PRO A 87 14.41 2.40 10.70
C PRO A 87 15.32 1.19 10.92
N GLU A 88 16.02 1.13 12.04
CA GLU A 88 16.88 -0.01 12.41
C GLU A 88 16.13 -1.33 12.56
N LYS A 89 14.80 -1.30 12.68
CA LYS A 89 13.96 -2.51 12.74
C LYS A 89 13.65 -3.09 11.35
N GLY A 90 13.95 -2.36 10.28
CA GLY A 90 13.67 -2.80 8.91
C GLY A 90 12.18 -2.96 8.57
N THR A 91 11.91 -3.25 7.31
CA THR A 91 10.57 -3.60 6.82
C THR A 91 10.40 -5.11 6.80
N HIS A 92 9.27 -5.60 7.33
CA HIS A 92 8.94 -7.03 7.32
C HIS A 92 7.66 -7.25 6.53
N ILE A 93 7.64 -8.23 5.64
CA ILE A 93 6.49 -8.52 4.78
C ILE A 93 5.97 -9.90 5.13
N CYS A 94 4.74 -9.94 5.66
CA CYS A 94 4.00 -11.18 5.88
C CYS A 94 3.35 -11.63 4.58
N ILE A 95 3.62 -12.85 4.14
CA ILE A 95 2.97 -13.50 3.00
C ILE A 95 2.18 -14.69 3.54
N LEU A 96 0.87 -14.51 3.63
CA LEU A 96 -0.06 -15.52 4.15
C LEU A 96 -0.76 -16.22 2.99
N PRO A 97 -0.59 -17.54 2.82
CA PRO A 97 -1.38 -18.29 1.83
C PRO A 97 -2.88 -18.18 2.13
N ARG A 98 -3.69 -17.89 1.12
CA ARG A 98 -5.14 -17.74 1.30
C ARG A 98 -5.83 -19.01 1.75
N HIS A 99 -5.26 -20.18 1.43
CA HIS A 99 -5.74 -21.49 1.86
C HIS A 99 -5.03 -22.04 3.12
N GLY A 100 -3.98 -21.34 3.60
CA GLY A 100 -3.24 -21.70 4.80
C GLY A 100 -3.77 -21.04 6.07
N THR A 101 -3.01 -21.17 7.14
CA THR A 101 -3.24 -20.56 8.45
C THR A 101 -2.11 -19.57 8.77
N ALA A 102 -2.20 -18.87 9.89
CA ALA A 102 -1.12 -17.98 10.35
C ALA A 102 0.24 -18.71 10.52
N ALA A 103 0.21 -20.02 10.77
CA ALA A 103 1.43 -20.85 10.88
C ALA A 103 2.14 -21.06 9.53
N ASP A 104 1.42 -20.92 8.43
CA ASP A 104 1.96 -21.07 7.07
C ASP A 104 2.50 -19.74 6.50
N ALA A 105 2.42 -18.66 7.29
CA ALA A 105 2.89 -17.36 6.86
C ALA A 105 4.42 -17.33 6.69
N VAL A 106 4.87 -16.82 5.57
CA VAL A 106 6.29 -16.57 5.28
C VAL A 106 6.59 -15.09 5.54
N TRP A 107 7.68 -14.83 6.25
CA TRP A 107 8.17 -13.48 6.50
C TRP A 107 9.42 -13.21 5.65
N ILE A 108 9.45 -12.01 5.06
CA ILE A 108 10.58 -11.49 4.28
C ILE A 108 11.01 -10.17 4.90
N GLU A 109 12.30 -10.03 5.13
CA GLU A 109 12.91 -8.79 5.62
C GLU A 109 13.45 -7.97 4.45
N SER A 110 13.38 -6.65 4.56
CA SER A 110 13.89 -5.69 3.58
C SER A 110 14.38 -4.42 4.28
N ASP A 111 15.13 -3.61 3.55
CA ASP A 111 15.51 -2.28 4.00
C ASP A 111 14.28 -1.46 4.41
N PRO A 112 14.44 -0.52 5.38
CA PRO A 112 13.34 0.30 5.85
C PRO A 112 12.76 1.15 4.71
N SER A 113 11.44 1.17 4.61
CA SER A 113 10.67 2.03 3.72
C SER A 113 9.27 2.19 4.29
N PHE A 114 8.46 3.05 3.69
CA PHE A 114 7.09 3.24 4.12
C PHE A 114 6.14 3.34 2.91
N VAL A 115 4.96 2.74 3.03
CA VAL A 115 3.90 2.81 2.02
C VAL A 115 2.58 3.07 2.74
N PHE A 116 1.87 4.12 2.33
CA PHE A 116 0.48 4.30 2.75
C PHE A 116 -0.46 3.46 1.89
N HIS A 117 -0.30 3.49 0.56
CA HIS A 117 -1.26 2.87 -0.35
C HIS A 117 -0.58 2.04 -1.43
N TYR A 118 -1.11 0.82 -1.62
CA TYR A 118 -0.81 -0.04 -2.74
C TYR A 118 -1.82 0.20 -3.87
N MET A 119 -1.34 0.17 -5.12
CA MET A 119 -2.20 0.31 -6.30
C MET A 119 -2.94 -1.00 -6.55
N ASN A 120 -2.22 -2.04 -6.92
CA ASN A 120 -2.75 -3.37 -7.17
C ASN A 120 -1.64 -4.41 -7.02
N ALA A 121 -2.01 -5.70 -6.98
CA ALA A 121 -1.05 -6.79 -6.97
C ALA A 121 -1.58 -8.00 -7.73
N TYR A 122 -0.65 -8.80 -8.26
CA TYR A 122 -0.95 -10.02 -9.00
C TYR A 122 0.23 -11.01 -8.93
N GLU A 123 0.01 -12.22 -9.41
CA GLU A 123 1.06 -13.23 -9.49
C GLU A 123 1.53 -13.39 -10.92
N GLU A 124 2.83 -13.39 -11.13
CA GLU A 124 3.47 -13.59 -12.43
C GLU A 124 4.79 -14.36 -12.29
N ASN A 125 4.99 -15.42 -13.08
CA ASN A 125 6.22 -16.21 -13.14
C ASN A 125 6.73 -16.70 -11.76
N GLY A 126 5.81 -17.01 -10.84
CA GLY A 126 6.15 -17.48 -9.48
C GLY A 126 6.53 -16.37 -8.50
N SER A 127 6.37 -15.13 -8.89
CA SER A 127 6.55 -13.95 -8.03
C SER A 127 5.22 -13.25 -7.77
N ILE A 128 5.13 -12.55 -6.65
CA ILE A 128 4.09 -11.55 -6.38
C ILE A 128 4.61 -10.21 -6.87
N VAL A 129 3.85 -9.57 -7.76
CA VAL A 129 4.12 -8.23 -8.27
C VAL A 129 3.11 -7.28 -7.66
N SER A 130 3.55 -6.16 -7.09
CA SER A 130 2.68 -5.09 -6.60
C SER A 130 3.24 -3.72 -6.93
N ASP A 131 2.36 -2.77 -7.20
CA ASP A 131 2.72 -1.38 -7.44
C ASP A 131 2.21 -0.52 -6.29
N CYS A 132 3.00 0.45 -5.84
CA CYS A 132 2.71 1.27 -4.68
C CYS A 132 3.32 2.67 -4.79
N MET A 133 2.92 3.55 -3.89
CA MET A 133 3.58 4.84 -3.65
C MET A 133 4.50 4.67 -2.44
N GLU A 134 5.80 4.51 -2.71
CA GLU A 134 6.81 4.22 -1.69
C GLU A 134 7.54 5.47 -1.22
N PHE A 135 7.59 5.66 0.08
CA PHE A 135 8.36 6.70 0.76
C PHE A 135 9.67 6.12 1.33
N GLU A 136 10.72 6.90 1.32
CA GLU A 136 11.94 6.61 2.08
C GLU A 136 11.68 6.78 3.59
N LEU A 137 10.92 7.82 3.97
CA LEU A 137 10.58 8.17 5.35
C LEU A 137 9.08 8.45 5.47
N PRO A 138 8.41 8.07 6.57
CA PRO A 138 7.00 8.37 6.76
C PRO A 138 6.76 9.88 6.96
N PRO A 139 5.92 10.53 6.14
CA PRO A 139 5.83 12.00 6.12
C PRO A 139 5.20 12.62 7.38
N LEU A 140 4.42 11.88 8.15
CA LEU A 140 3.59 12.41 9.23
C LEU A 140 4.05 11.97 10.63
N PHE A 141 5.13 11.21 10.72
CA PHE A 141 5.50 10.56 11.96
C PHE A 141 6.93 10.92 12.39
N PRO A 142 7.13 11.18 13.71
CA PRO A 142 8.44 11.49 14.25
C PRO A 142 9.31 10.23 14.45
N TYR A 143 10.58 10.45 14.73
CA TYR A 143 11.46 9.47 15.35
C TYR A 143 11.08 9.24 16.83
N ALA A 144 11.67 8.23 17.45
CA ALA A 144 11.39 7.86 18.84
C ALA A 144 11.68 8.98 19.86
N ASP A 145 12.61 9.87 19.54
CA ASP A 145 12.95 11.06 20.34
C ASP A 145 12.00 12.27 20.13
N GLY A 146 10.98 12.10 19.27
CA GLY A 146 10.00 13.13 18.94
C GLY A 146 10.44 14.08 17.82
N THR A 147 11.63 13.97 17.27
CA THR A 147 12.07 14.80 16.13
C THR A 147 11.41 14.35 14.85
N MET A 148 11.02 15.31 14.00
CA MET A 148 10.42 15.00 12.70
C MET A 148 11.49 14.69 11.65
N PRO A 149 11.23 13.76 10.72
CA PRO A 149 12.07 13.54 9.55
C PRO A 149 12.27 14.82 8.75
N LYS A 150 13.44 14.95 8.12
CA LYS A 150 13.69 16.06 7.19
C LYS A 150 12.72 15.95 6.01
N GLN A 151 12.33 17.08 5.46
CA GLN A 151 11.38 17.16 4.32
C GLN A 151 11.86 16.43 3.05
N SER A 152 13.16 16.28 2.84
CA SER A 152 13.71 15.42 1.80
C SER A 152 13.54 13.95 2.19
N GLY A 153 12.91 13.15 1.34
CA GLY A 153 12.63 11.72 1.57
C GLY A 153 11.23 11.40 2.09
N VAL A 154 10.40 12.45 2.33
CA VAL A 154 8.97 12.28 2.69
C VAL A 154 8.03 12.37 1.50
N GLU A 155 8.54 12.26 0.30
CA GLU A 155 7.76 12.23 -0.95
C GLU A 155 7.72 10.78 -1.47
N ALA A 156 6.53 10.32 -1.89
CA ALA A 156 6.39 8.98 -2.42
C ALA A 156 6.69 8.92 -3.91
N ILE A 157 7.31 7.83 -4.32
CA ILE A 157 7.62 7.49 -5.70
C ILE A 157 6.84 6.26 -6.13
N HIS A 158 6.33 6.27 -7.34
CA HIS A 158 5.70 5.10 -7.94
C HIS A 158 6.72 3.98 -8.13
N THR A 159 6.57 2.92 -7.33
CA THR A 159 7.54 1.83 -7.22
C THR A 159 6.85 0.49 -7.41
N ARG A 160 7.48 -0.40 -8.18
CA ARG A 160 7.11 -1.80 -8.31
C ARG A 160 7.90 -2.64 -7.32
N TRP A 161 7.18 -3.45 -6.56
CA TRP A 161 7.72 -4.48 -5.70
C TRP A 161 7.52 -5.85 -6.34
N GLU A 162 8.58 -6.63 -6.44
CA GLU A 162 8.56 -8.02 -6.91
C GLU A 162 9.08 -8.94 -5.82
N ILE A 163 8.22 -9.82 -5.34
CA ILE A 163 8.53 -10.75 -4.25
C ILE A 163 8.70 -12.16 -4.82
N ASP A 164 9.92 -12.67 -4.81
CA ASP A 164 10.21 -14.08 -5.03
C ASP A 164 10.04 -14.83 -3.70
N ILE A 165 8.92 -15.56 -3.56
CA ILE A 165 8.58 -16.25 -2.32
C ILE A 165 9.58 -17.36 -2.01
N ASN A 166 10.07 -18.06 -3.04
CA ASN A 166 10.99 -19.19 -2.87
C ASN A 166 12.36 -18.72 -2.40
N LYS A 167 12.85 -17.61 -2.94
CA LYS A 167 14.11 -16.99 -2.53
C LYS A 167 13.97 -16.09 -1.30
N ARG A 168 12.74 -15.83 -0.85
CA ARG A 168 12.43 -14.89 0.23
C ARG A 168 13.07 -13.52 -0.01
N LYS A 169 12.90 -13.00 -1.21
CA LYS A 169 13.55 -11.76 -1.64
C LYS A 169 12.54 -10.77 -2.20
N LEU A 170 12.61 -9.53 -1.73
CA LEU A 170 11.97 -8.38 -2.34
C LEU A 170 12.97 -7.68 -3.27
N SER A 171 12.53 -7.36 -4.49
CA SER A 171 13.20 -6.45 -5.41
C SER A 171 12.30 -5.25 -5.67
N LYS A 172 12.88 -4.05 -5.75
CA LYS A 172 12.15 -2.80 -5.93
C LYS A 172 12.65 -2.09 -7.18
N THR A 173 11.73 -1.55 -7.98
CA THR A 173 12.03 -0.79 -9.20
C THR A 173 11.19 0.48 -9.20
N SER A 174 11.84 1.65 -9.20
CA SER A 174 11.16 2.92 -9.43
C SER A 174 10.64 2.98 -10.86
N LEU A 175 9.36 3.22 -11.02
CA LEU A 175 8.68 3.27 -12.33
C LEU A 175 8.56 4.70 -12.85
N ASP A 176 8.52 5.67 -11.96
CA ASP A 176 8.38 7.09 -12.30
C ASP A 176 9.24 7.96 -11.38
N THR A 177 9.46 9.19 -11.80
CA THR A 177 10.19 10.23 -11.03
C THR A 177 9.26 11.31 -10.49
N ILE A 178 7.98 11.28 -10.87
CA ILE A 178 6.97 12.19 -10.32
C ILE A 178 6.55 11.68 -8.95
N THR A 179 6.66 12.57 -7.97
CA THR A 179 6.19 12.29 -6.62
C THR A 179 4.66 12.40 -6.56
N GLY A 180 4.03 11.58 -5.74
CA GLY A 180 2.59 11.57 -5.65
C GLY A 180 2.05 10.60 -4.60
N GLU A 181 0.73 10.44 -4.56
CA GLU A 181 0.03 9.55 -3.66
C GLU A 181 -1.35 9.17 -4.23
N PHE A 182 -2.12 8.38 -3.46
CA PHE A 182 -3.45 7.92 -3.83
C PHE A 182 -3.45 7.10 -5.13
N PRO A 183 -2.69 6.00 -5.18
CA PRO A 183 -2.63 5.14 -6.36
C PRO A 183 -3.96 4.44 -6.59
N ARG A 184 -4.42 4.44 -7.84
CA ARG A 184 -5.68 3.82 -8.27
C ARG A 184 -5.50 3.09 -9.59
N PHE A 185 -6.44 2.22 -9.88
CA PHE A 185 -6.49 1.43 -11.11
C PHE A 185 -7.97 1.12 -11.44
N ASP A 186 -8.22 0.46 -12.55
CA ASP A 186 -9.56 -0.08 -12.84
C ASP A 186 -9.86 -1.28 -11.92
N GLU A 187 -10.73 -1.08 -10.93
CA GLU A 187 -11.02 -2.07 -9.89
C GLU A 187 -11.60 -3.40 -10.42
N ARG A 188 -12.04 -3.44 -11.67
CA ARG A 188 -12.44 -4.71 -12.34
C ARG A 188 -11.25 -5.68 -12.47
N PHE A 189 -10.02 -5.16 -12.43
CA PHE A 189 -8.78 -5.91 -12.50
C PHE A 189 -8.10 -6.09 -11.13
N ALA A 190 -8.84 -5.92 -10.03
CA ALA A 190 -8.29 -6.15 -8.69
C ALA A 190 -7.74 -7.58 -8.57
N LEU A 191 -6.54 -7.71 -7.99
CA LEU A 191 -5.81 -8.97 -7.80
C LEU A 191 -5.37 -9.65 -9.12
N GLN A 192 -5.50 -8.99 -10.25
CA GLN A 192 -5.14 -9.49 -11.57
C GLN A 192 -4.09 -8.59 -12.22
N LYS A 193 -3.39 -9.13 -13.22
CA LYS A 193 -2.51 -8.32 -14.06
C LYS A 193 -3.32 -7.25 -14.77
N TYR A 194 -2.85 -6.03 -14.72
CA TYR A 194 -3.47 -4.84 -15.28
C TYR A 194 -2.45 -4.05 -16.10
N SER A 195 -2.92 -3.07 -16.84
CA SER A 195 -2.06 -2.32 -17.76
C SER A 195 -2.05 -0.82 -17.49
N ASN A 196 -2.98 -0.32 -16.70
CA ASN A 196 -3.14 1.13 -16.48
C ASN A 196 -3.22 1.42 -14.99
N GLY A 197 -2.28 2.22 -14.51
CA GLY A 197 -2.24 2.74 -13.14
C GLY A 197 -2.41 4.25 -13.13
N TYR A 198 -2.93 4.77 -12.04
CA TYR A 198 -3.22 6.19 -11.88
C TYR A 198 -2.85 6.63 -10.47
N TYR A 199 -2.39 7.87 -10.32
CA TYR A 199 -2.16 8.45 -9.01
C TYR A 199 -2.25 9.99 -9.06
N ALA A 200 -2.50 10.59 -7.93
CA ALA A 200 -2.39 12.03 -7.78
C ALA A 200 -0.92 12.41 -7.64
N GLY A 201 -0.43 13.26 -8.51
CA GLY A 201 0.99 13.62 -8.61
C GLY A 201 1.25 15.10 -8.44
N ASN A 202 2.54 15.45 -8.34
CA ASN A 202 3.00 16.81 -8.23
C ASN A 202 3.88 17.18 -9.43
N ILE A 203 3.40 18.05 -10.32
CA ILE A 203 4.14 18.52 -11.49
C ILE A 203 4.41 20.02 -11.37
N GLY A 204 5.68 20.39 -11.56
CA GLY A 204 6.12 21.79 -11.59
C GLY A 204 6.43 22.35 -10.19
N LYS A 205 6.53 23.69 -10.10
CA LYS A 205 6.76 24.37 -8.82
C LYS A 205 5.42 24.54 -8.09
N HIS A 206 5.27 23.85 -6.98
CA HIS A 206 4.08 23.99 -6.14
C HIS A 206 4.28 25.06 -5.06
N PRO A 207 3.25 25.89 -4.79
CA PRO A 207 3.22 26.66 -3.57
C PRO A 207 3.06 25.72 -2.38
N LYS A 208 3.95 25.80 -1.43
CA LYS A 208 4.01 25.24 -0.07
C LYS A 208 2.87 24.28 0.32
N GLY A 209 3.20 23.02 0.55
CA GLY A 209 2.33 22.02 1.15
C GLY A 209 2.26 20.71 0.38
N MET A 210 1.58 19.71 0.93
CA MET A 210 1.35 18.38 0.34
C MET A 210 0.22 18.39 -0.71
N SER A 211 -0.07 19.52 -1.37
CA SER A 211 -1.13 19.56 -2.39
C SER A 211 -0.63 18.96 -3.70
N LEU A 212 -1.30 17.92 -4.13
CA LEU A 212 -1.10 17.28 -5.43
C LEU A 212 -1.91 18.06 -6.47
N ASN A 213 -1.34 18.34 -7.63
CA ASN A 213 -1.95 19.20 -8.65
C ASN A 213 -2.25 18.49 -9.97
N SER A 214 -1.88 17.24 -10.08
CA SER A 214 -1.97 16.51 -11.34
C SER A 214 -2.52 15.12 -11.14
N ILE A 215 -3.24 14.60 -12.13
CA ILE A 215 -3.50 13.16 -12.24
C ILE A 215 -2.48 12.59 -13.21
N ILE A 216 -1.80 11.57 -12.77
CA ILE A 216 -0.81 10.84 -13.54
C ILE A 216 -1.42 9.52 -13.97
N HIS A 217 -1.29 9.20 -15.24
CA HIS A 217 -1.57 7.90 -15.82
C HIS A 217 -0.27 7.24 -16.23
N TYR A 218 -0.05 6.00 -15.84
CA TYR A 218 1.09 5.18 -16.22
C TYR A 218 0.60 3.94 -16.98
N ASP A 219 1.06 3.78 -18.22
CA ASP A 219 0.81 2.59 -19.03
C ASP A 219 1.93 1.58 -18.82
N TYR A 220 1.61 0.45 -18.17
CA TYR A 220 2.58 -0.61 -17.86
C TYR A 220 3.05 -1.42 -19.09
N LYS A 221 2.35 -1.31 -20.23
CA LYS A 221 2.76 -2.01 -21.46
C LYS A 221 3.85 -1.25 -22.20
N THR A 222 3.74 0.07 -22.22
CA THR A 222 4.66 0.96 -22.95
C THR A 222 5.70 1.61 -22.05
N ALA A 223 5.48 1.57 -20.73
CA ALA A 223 6.19 2.34 -19.72
C ALA A 223 6.09 3.86 -19.98
N GLU A 224 5.04 4.31 -20.64
CA GLU A 224 4.77 5.72 -20.91
C GLU A 224 3.87 6.34 -19.84
N ARG A 225 4.06 7.63 -19.64
CA ARG A 225 3.27 8.43 -18.72
C ARG A 225 2.56 9.54 -19.47
N THR A 226 1.28 9.73 -19.13
CA THR A 226 0.52 10.93 -19.48
C THR A 226 0.03 11.62 -18.20
N SER A 227 -0.29 12.90 -18.26
CA SER A 227 -0.75 13.64 -17.11
C SER A 227 -1.76 14.71 -17.49
N TYR A 228 -2.69 14.95 -16.56
CA TYR A 228 -3.54 16.14 -16.54
C TYR A 228 -3.14 16.98 -15.32
N THR A 229 -2.82 18.24 -15.55
CA THR A 229 -2.45 19.20 -14.49
C THR A 229 -3.53 20.26 -14.38
N THR A 230 -3.95 20.57 -13.15
CA THR A 230 -4.91 21.64 -12.88
C THR A 230 -4.31 23.02 -13.17
N ASP A 231 -5.17 24.03 -13.30
CA ASP A 231 -4.75 25.44 -13.39
C ASP A 231 -3.97 25.86 -12.14
N GLU A 232 -3.29 27.01 -12.23
CA GLU A 232 -2.47 27.55 -11.13
C GLU A 232 -3.29 27.68 -9.83
N GLY A 233 -2.77 27.06 -8.77
CA GLY A 233 -3.42 27.00 -7.46
C GLY A 233 -4.48 25.89 -7.30
N GLY A 234 -4.75 25.12 -8.33
CA GLY A 234 -5.64 23.96 -8.24
C GLY A 234 -5.00 22.78 -7.51
N ALA A 235 -5.81 21.93 -6.92
CA ALA A 235 -5.40 20.68 -6.29
C ALA A 235 -6.29 19.53 -6.77
N VAL A 236 -5.77 18.32 -6.72
CA VAL A 236 -6.51 17.09 -7.01
C VAL A 236 -6.56 16.21 -5.75
N GLY A 237 -7.67 15.51 -5.57
CA GLY A 237 -7.80 14.47 -4.56
C GLY A 237 -7.47 13.09 -5.14
N GLU A 238 -7.90 12.06 -4.43
CA GLU A 238 -7.78 10.67 -4.85
C GLU A 238 -8.59 10.42 -6.14
N PRO A 239 -7.96 9.99 -7.25
CA PRO A 239 -8.69 9.76 -8.51
C PRO A 239 -9.58 8.51 -8.41
N VAL A 240 -10.78 8.58 -8.98
CA VAL A 240 -11.66 7.41 -9.10
C VAL A 240 -11.85 7.09 -10.58
N PHE A 241 -11.41 5.90 -10.99
CA PHE A 241 -11.62 5.44 -12.36
C PHE A 241 -13.02 4.85 -12.56
N ALA A 242 -13.72 5.32 -13.57
CA ALA A 242 -15.03 4.80 -14.00
C ALA A 242 -14.89 4.19 -15.39
N PRO A 243 -15.02 2.85 -15.56
CA PRO A 243 -14.91 2.23 -16.88
C PRO A 243 -16.07 2.66 -17.79
N LYS A 244 -15.79 2.86 -19.08
CA LYS A 244 -16.78 3.26 -20.08
C LYS A 244 -17.96 2.28 -20.18
N SER A 245 -17.70 1.01 -19.97
CA SER A 245 -18.71 -0.04 -19.86
C SER A 245 -18.16 -1.22 -19.06
N LYS A 246 -19.05 -2.13 -18.67
CA LYS A 246 -18.64 -3.37 -17.98
C LYS A 246 -17.58 -4.18 -18.76
N ASN A 247 -17.60 -4.11 -20.09
CA ASN A 247 -16.75 -4.91 -20.97
C ASN A 247 -15.70 -4.08 -21.71
N SER A 248 -15.53 -2.78 -21.41
CA SER A 248 -14.48 -1.97 -22.03
C SER A 248 -13.10 -2.48 -21.62
N PRO A 249 -12.08 -2.35 -22.50
CA PRO A 249 -10.69 -2.63 -22.14
C PRO A 249 -10.24 -1.88 -20.89
N ASP A 250 -9.19 -2.40 -20.24
CA ASP A 250 -8.49 -1.70 -19.15
C ASP A 250 -7.98 -0.33 -19.65
N GLY A 251 -8.23 0.72 -18.89
CA GLY A 251 -7.86 2.09 -19.22
C GLY A 251 -8.89 2.84 -20.09
N GLU A 252 -9.94 2.18 -20.62
CA GLU A 252 -10.99 2.88 -21.35
C GLU A 252 -12.13 3.33 -20.42
N GLY A 253 -12.11 4.61 -20.03
CA GLY A 253 -13.07 5.16 -19.08
C GLY A 253 -12.83 6.65 -18.80
N TRP A 254 -13.31 7.07 -17.64
CA TRP A 254 -13.24 8.45 -17.16
C TRP A 254 -12.70 8.51 -15.74
N PHE A 255 -12.21 9.68 -15.36
CA PHE A 255 -11.89 9.99 -13.97
C PHE A 255 -12.92 10.91 -13.37
N CYS A 256 -13.36 10.57 -12.17
CA CYS A 256 -14.01 11.51 -11.27
C CYS A 256 -12.94 12.11 -10.36
N LEU A 257 -12.79 13.43 -10.40
CA LEU A 257 -11.93 14.19 -9.51
C LEU A 257 -12.84 14.79 -8.42
N LEU A 258 -12.51 14.53 -7.18
CA LEU A 258 -13.21 15.09 -6.01
C LEU A 258 -12.43 16.30 -5.49
#